data_71a68938c7bb9ae9d74aeecea6de683b
#
_entry.id   71a68938c7bb9ae9d74aeecea6de683b
#
_cell.length_a   1.000
_cell.length_b   1.000
_cell.length_c   1.000
_cell.angle_alpha   90.00
_cell.angle_beta   90.00
_cell.angle_gamma   90.00
#
_symmetry.space_group_name_H-M   'P 1'
#
loop_
_entity.id
_entity.type
_entity.pdbx_description
1 polymer ?
#
loop_
_entity_poly.entity_id
_entity_poly.type
_entity_poly.pdbx_seq_one_letter_code
_entity_poly.pdbx_strand_id
1 'polypeptide(L)'
;PTPEEAAPYSNAAVLIRTVATHDAIKETLGEIEARLGRDRRQPDCVAIDLDILLIQEEVVREGRRILVPHPDLETRRYAAIPGAEVAPFMRHPITKAPLAEIAAALA
;
A
#
# COMPACT_ATOMS: atom_id res chain seq x y z
N PRO A 1 1.20 -5.78 -26.14
CA PRO A 1 0.77 -5.95 -24.75
C PRO A 1 0.51 -4.61 -24.08
N THR A 2 -0.39 -4.59 -23.11
CA THR A 2 -0.59 -3.43 -22.27
C THR A 2 0.63 -3.22 -21.36
N PRO A 3 0.81 -2.02 -20.79
CA PRO A 3 1.89 -1.82 -19.81
C PRO A 3 1.84 -2.80 -18.64
N GLU A 4 0.65 -3.24 -18.25
CA GLU A 4 0.46 -4.22 -17.18
C GLU A 4 0.96 -5.60 -17.59
N GLU A 5 0.75 -5.99 -18.83
CA GLU A 5 1.25 -7.26 -19.38
C GLU A 5 2.74 -7.22 -19.64
N ALA A 6 3.25 -6.07 -20.08
CA ALA A 6 4.66 -5.88 -20.40
C ALA A 6 5.55 -5.79 -19.15
N ALA A 7 4.97 -5.40 -18.01
CA ALA A 7 5.68 -5.21 -16.74
C ALA A 7 5.01 -6.06 -15.66
N PRO A 8 5.34 -7.36 -15.58
CA PRO A 8 4.69 -8.24 -14.62
C PRO A 8 5.18 -7.97 -13.20
N TYR A 9 4.47 -7.09 -12.51
CA TYR A 9 4.69 -6.86 -11.09
C TYR A 9 3.86 -7.84 -10.27
N SER A 10 4.49 -8.44 -9.28
CA SER A 10 3.79 -9.21 -8.27
C SER A 10 3.47 -8.30 -7.11
N ASN A 11 2.21 -8.29 -6.69
CA ASN A 11 1.76 -7.48 -5.57
C ASN A 11 1.27 -8.38 -4.44
N ALA A 12 1.62 -8.01 -3.22
CA ALA A 12 1.18 -8.71 -2.03
C ALA A 12 0.99 -7.68 -0.92
N ALA A 13 0.21 -8.04 0.08
CA ALA A 13 0.03 -7.21 1.27
C ALA A 13 0.41 -7.98 2.52
N VAL A 14 0.85 -7.25 3.53
CA VAL A 14 1.21 -7.80 4.83
C VAL A 14 0.44 -7.02 5.89
N LEU A 15 -0.17 -7.74 6.83
CA LEU A 15 -0.81 -7.14 7.98
C LEU A 15 0.17 -7.15 9.16
N ILE A 16 0.42 -5.98 9.72
CA ILE A 16 1.37 -5.81 10.82
C ILE A 16 0.66 -5.22 12.03
N ARG A 17 0.93 -5.74 13.20
CA ARG A 17 0.51 -5.13 14.46
C ARG A 17 1.72 -4.41 15.04
N THR A 18 1.58 -3.10 15.27
CA THR A 18 2.69 -2.27 15.77
C THR A 18 2.14 -1.09 16.55
N VAL A 19 2.98 -0.52 17.43
CA VAL A 19 2.71 0.74 18.12
C VAL A 19 3.52 1.89 17.51
N ALA A 20 4.25 1.62 16.44
CA ALA A 20 5.07 2.64 15.78
C ALA A 20 4.20 3.69 15.07
N THR A 21 4.70 4.91 15.00
CA THR A 21 4.06 5.99 14.25
C THR A 21 4.18 5.75 12.74
N HIS A 22 3.32 6.43 11.96
CA HIS A 22 3.41 6.42 10.51
C HIS A 22 4.84 6.75 10.03
N ASP A 23 5.45 7.80 10.59
CA ASP A 23 6.78 8.23 10.17
C ASP A 23 7.85 7.19 10.47
N ALA A 24 7.75 6.55 11.63
CA ALA A 24 8.68 5.48 12.00
C ALA A 24 8.52 4.26 11.08
N ILE A 25 7.30 3.90 10.74
CA ILE A 25 7.03 2.81 9.80
C ILE A 25 7.61 3.14 8.43
N LYS A 26 7.35 4.34 7.92
CA LYS A 26 7.84 4.80 6.62
C LYS A 26 9.36 4.76 6.55
N GLU A 27 10.03 5.21 7.61
CA GLU A 27 11.49 5.15 7.69
C GLU A 27 12.01 3.72 7.64
N THR A 28 11.38 2.82 8.39
CA THR A 28 11.75 1.41 8.39
C THR A 28 11.55 0.77 7.02
N LEU A 29 10.45 1.08 6.34
CA LEU A 29 10.19 0.57 4.99
C LEU A 29 11.26 1.04 4.00
N GLY A 30 11.67 2.31 4.12
CA GLY A 30 12.76 2.85 3.29
C GLY A 30 14.09 2.14 3.52
N GLU A 31 14.40 1.80 4.77
CA GLU A 31 15.59 1.02 5.09
C GLU A 31 15.55 -0.39 4.51
N ILE A 32 14.39 -1.03 4.56
CA ILE A 32 14.20 -2.36 3.98
C ILE A 32 14.39 -2.32 2.46
N GLU A 33 13.77 -1.33 1.79
CA GLU A 33 13.93 -1.15 0.36
C GLU A 33 15.42 -0.97 -0.03
N ALA A 34 16.15 -0.16 0.74
CA ALA A 34 17.57 0.06 0.52
C ALA A 34 18.38 -1.23 0.67
N ARG A 35 18.08 -2.05 1.69
CA ARG A 35 18.75 -3.33 1.92
C ARG A 35 18.46 -4.35 0.83
N LEU A 36 17.28 -4.27 0.22
CA LEU A 36 16.88 -5.18 -0.85
C LEU A 36 17.35 -4.73 -2.23
N GLY A 37 18.25 -3.75 -2.30
CA GLY A 37 18.95 -3.39 -3.51
C GLY A 37 18.31 -2.29 -4.33
N ARG A 38 17.38 -1.51 -3.76
CA ARG A 38 16.86 -0.34 -4.46
C ARG A 38 17.96 0.71 -4.62
N ASP A 39 18.36 0.96 -5.87
CA ASP A 39 19.37 1.97 -6.20
C ASP A 39 18.71 3.06 -7.04
N ARG A 40 18.65 4.27 -6.49
CA ARG A 40 18.05 5.42 -7.19
C ARG A 40 18.85 5.87 -8.40
N ARG A 41 20.11 5.47 -8.50
CA ARG A 41 20.95 5.73 -9.69
C ARG A 41 20.61 4.81 -10.84
N GLN A 42 19.85 3.75 -10.56
CA GLN A 42 19.37 2.79 -11.54
C GLN A 42 17.85 2.59 -11.35
N PRO A 43 17.04 3.61 -11.73
CA PRO A 43 15.60 3.58 -11.46
C PRO A 43 14.87 2.40 -12.10
N ASP A 44 15.45 1.79 -13.15
CA ASP A 44 14.86 0.63 -13.80
C ASP A 44 15.10 -0.68 -13.04
N CYS A 45 15.92 -0.65 -12.00
CA CYS A 45 16.29 -1.82 -11.20
C CYS A 45 15.68 -1.79 -9.82
N VAL A 46 14.38 -1.48 -9.72
CA VAL A 46 13.66 -1.50 -8.46
C VAL A 46 13.37 -2.95 -8.06
N ALA A 47 14.00 -3.41 -6.98
CA ALA A 47 13.82 -4.76 -6.49
C ALA A 47 12.50 -4.92 -5.76
N ILE A 48 12.10 -3.92 -4.97
CA ILE A 48 10.86 -3.91 -4.20
C ILE A 48 10.39 -2.49 -3.94
N ASP A 49 9.07 -2.31 -3.92
CA ASP A 49 8.43 -1.06 -3.57
C ASP A 49 7.46 -1.32 -2.43
N LEU A 50 7.67 -0.67 -1.30
CA LEU A 50 6.91 -0.87 -0.08
C LEU A 50 6.07 0.36 0.24
N ASP A 51 4.76 0.20 0.23
CA ASP A 51 3.80 1.27 0.51
C ASP A 51 2.97 0.95 1.74
N ILE A 52 2.63 2.00 2.50
CA ILE A 52 1.64 1.89 3.56
C ILE A 52 0.26 2.09 2.92
N LEU A 53 -0.58 1.07 2.96
CA LEU A 53 -1.92 1.14 2.40
C LEU A 53 -2.92 1.73 3.40
N LEU A 54 -2.86 1.28 4.63
CA LEU A 54 -3.88 1.57 5.62
C LEU A 54 -3.31 1.42 7.02
N ILE A 55 -3.63 2.37 7.89
CA ILE A 55 -3.41 2.26 9.33
C ILE A 55 -4.79 2.36 9.96
N GLN A 56 -5.07 1.47 10.90
CA GLN A 56 -6.40 1.38 11.51
C GLN A 56 -6.84 2.73 12.08
N GLU A 57 -7.99 3.22 11.59
CA GLU A 57 -8.63 4.45 12.04
C GLU A 57 -7.81 5.74 11.89
N GLU A 58 -6.68 5.69 11.17
CA GLU A 58 -5.84 6.86 10.97
C GLU A 58 -5.91 7.43 9.56
N VAL A 59 -5.89 8.76 9.49
CA VAL A 59 -5.72 9.50 8.25
C VAL A 59 -4.45 10.33 8.40
N VAL A 60 -3.50 10.11 7.51
CA VAL A 60 -2.23 10.87 7.50
C VAL A 60 -2.25 11.80 6.30
N ARG A 61 -2.03 13.08 6.54
CA ARG A 61 -2.04 14.13 5.51
C ARG A 61 -0.69 14.81 5.40
N GLU A 62 -0.40 15.26 4.19
CA GLU A 62 0.67 16.19 3.92
C GLU A 62 0.04 17.36 3.15
N GLY A 63 -0.17 18.49 3.83
CA GLY A 63 -0.97 19.57 3.29
C GLY A 63 -2.40 19.12 3.02
N ARG A 64 -2.84 19.26 1.78
CA ARG A 64 -4.18 18.81 1.34
C ARG A 64 -4.20 17.38 0.83
N ARG A 65 -3.03 16.79 0.68
CA ARG A 65 -2.88 15.43 0.16
C ARG A 65 -3.04 14.42 1.27
N ILE A 66 -3.85 13.39 1.02
CA ILE A 66 -3.97 12.25 1.93
C ILE A 66 -2.94 11.21 1.52
N LEU A 67 -2.04 10.85 2.44
CA LEU A 67 -1.04 9.83 2.23
C LEU A 67 -1.55 8.46 2.66
N VAL A 68 -2.27 8.41 3.76
CA VAL A 68 -2.86 7.18 4.32
C VAL A 68 -4.30 7.51 4.71
N PRO A 69 -5.28 6.75 4.29
CA PRO A 69 -5.20 5.53 3.46
C PRO A 69 -4.66 5.84 2.07
N HIS A 70 -3.88 4.90 1.52
CA HIS A 70 -3.30 5.08 0.19
C HIS A 70 -4.41 5.29 -0.85
N PRO A 71 -4.30 6.29 -1.73
CA PRO A 71 -5.37 6.58 -2.70
C PRO A 71 -5.69 5.42 -3.63
N ASP A 72 -4.71 4.58 -3.94
CA ASP A 72 -4.92 3.43 -4.81
C ASP A 72 -5.77 2.33 -4.18
N LEU A 73 -5.93 2.36 -2.85
CA LEU A 73 -6.71 1.35 -2.13
C LEU A 73 -8.18 1.31 -2.57
N GLU A 74 -8.74 2.46 -2.95
CA GLU A 74 -10.13 2.54 -3.40
C GLU A 74 -10.30 2.36 -4.90
N THR A 75 -9.23 2.50 -5.67
CA THR A 75 -9.32 2.62 -7.13
C THR A 75 -8.57 1.56 -7.91
N ARG A 76 -7.64 0.86 -7.27
CA ARG A 76 -6.76 -0.10 -7.96
C ARG A 76 -6.85 -1.49 -7.35
N ARG A 77 -7.15 -2.46 -8.20
CA ARG A 77 -7.22 -3.87 -7.79
C ARG A 77 -5.92 -4.38 -7.19
N TYR A 78 -4.78 -3.96 -7.72
CA TYR A 78 -3.48 -4.42 -7.24
C TYR A 78 -3.19 -4.03 -5.78
N ALA A 79 -3.88 -3.02 -5.26
CA ALA A 79 -3.80 -2.63 -3.85
C ALA A 79 -4.96 -3.22 -3.03
N ALA A 80 -6.18 -3.08 -3.54
CA ALA A 80 -7.39 -3.48 -2.81
C ALA A 80 -7.49 -4.99 -2.60
N ILE A 81 -7.19 -5.79 -3.61
CA ILE A 81 -7.35 -7.25 -3.52
C ILE A 81 -6.38 -7.87 -2.51
N PRO A 82 -5.06 -7.61 -2.60
CA PRO A 82 -4.15 -8.13 -1.58
C PRO A 82 -4.45 -7.58 -0.18
N GLY A 83 -4.84 -6.31 -0.07
CA GLY A 83 -5.24 -5.71 1.21
C GLY A 83 -6.42 -6.45 1.84
N ALA A 84 -7.43 -6.76 1.05
CA ALA A 84 -8.60 -7.49 1.52
C ALA A 84 -8.29 -8.95 1.87
N GLU A 85 -7.30 -9.56 1.21
CA GLU A 85 -6.89 -10.93 1.54
C GLU A 85 -6.34 -11.04 2.97
N VAL A 86 -5.57 -10.03 3.41
CA VAL A 86 -4.94 -10.07 4.74
C VAL A 86 -5.78 -9.39 5.81
N ALA A 87 -6.65 -8.45 5.45
CA ALA A 87 -7.45 -7.68 6.41
C ALA A 87 -8.85 -7.35 5.85
N PRO A 88 -9.68 -8.36 5.55
CA PRO A 88 -10.96 -8.14 4.88
C PRO A 88 -11.93 -7.25 5.65
N PHE A 89 -11.87 -7.28 6.97
CA PHE A 89 -12.81 -6.54 7.83
C PHE A 89 -12.28 -5.19 8.29
N MET A 90 -11.02 -4.86 7.99
CA MET A 90 -10.48 -3.55 8.33
C MET A 90 -11.17 -2.49 7.49
N ARG A 91 -11.59 -1.41 8.15
CA ARG A 91 -12.38 -0.36 7.49
C ARG A 91 -11.50 0.78 7.03
N HIS A 92 -11.80 1.27 5.84
CA HIS A 92 -11.24 2.52 5.35
C HIS A 92 -11.70 3.65 6.29
N PRO A 93 -10.80 4.47 6.83
CA PRO A 93 -11.18 5.44 7.87
C PRO A 93 -12.09 6.57 7.36
N ILE A 94 -12.11 6.84 6.08
CA ILE A 94 -12.93 7.90 5.49
C ILE A 94 -14.28 7.35 5.04
N THR A 95 -14.28 6.31 4.20
CA THR A 95 -15.53 5.75 3.64
C THR A 95 -16.26 4.81 4.59
N LYS A 96 -15.55 4.28 5.60
CA LYS A 96 -16.05 3.28 6.55
C LYS A 96 -16.30 1.91 5.92
N ALA A 97 -16.04 1.74 4.64
CA ALA A 97 -16.22 0.46 3.97
C ALA A 97 -15.11 -0.53 4.37
N PRO A 98 -15.43 -1.80 4.64
CA PRO A 98 -14.41 -2.81 4.87
C PRO A 98 -13.65 -3.11 3.59
N LEU A 99 -12.39 -3.50 3.70
CA LEU A 99 -11.56 -3.78 2.53
C LEU A 99 -12.15 -4.85 1.62
N ALA A 100 -12.83 -5.85 2.17
CA ALA A 100 -13.52 -6.86 1.38
C ALA A 100 -14.55 -6.24 0.43
N GLU A 101 -15.29 -5.24 0.90
CA GLU A 101 -16.29 -4.55 0.07
C GLU A 101 -15.64 -3.70 -1.01
N ILE A 102 -14.56 -2.99 -0.67
CA ILE A 102 -13.80 -2.18 -1.63
C ILE A 102 -13.24 -3.06 -2.74
N ALA A 103 -12.62 -4.19 -2.38
CA ALA A 103 -12.06 -5.12 -3.34
C ALA A 103 -13.15 -5.73 -4.24
N ALA A 104 -14.29 -6.09 -3.65
CA ALA A 104 -15.41 -6.66 -4.41
C ALA A 104 -15.95 -5.66 -5.45
N ALA A 105 -16.00 -4.38 -5.11
CA ALA A 105 -16.46 -3.34 -6.03
C ALA A 105 -15.50 -3.14 -7.22
N LEU A 106 -14.23 -3.47 -7.05
CA LEU A 106 -13.21 -3.34 -8.10
C LEU A 106 -12.99 -4.63 -8.90
N ALA A 107 -13.52 -5.72 -8.42
CA ALA A 107 -13.31 -7.05 -9.05
C ALA A 107 -13.98 -7.20 -10.41
#